data_bfd20f026e7b96906e500c60fcaaa254
#
_entry.id   bfd20f026e7b96906e500c60fcaaa254
#
_cell.length_a   1.000
_cell.length_b   1.000
_cell.length_c   1.000
_cell.angle_alpha   90.00
_cell.angle_beta   90.00
_cell.angle_gamma   90.00
#
_symmetry.space_group_name_H-M   'P 1'
#
loop_
_entity.id
_entity.type
_entity.pdbx_description
1 polymer ?
#
loop_
_entity_poly.entity_id
_entity_poly.type
_entity_poly.pdbx_seq_one_letter_code
_entity_poly.pdbx_strand_id
1 'polypeptide(L)'
;EERLVIAEQEYELQVAHPGVVRLEAGGPAGLALEDVLEAAVRMRPDRLIVGELDGPVAASVLQRFGTGLAGSMTIIYGTSVADALNRLESFCMMANLGLGLAEIRRLIAAGLGLIIYIERLPDGSRKMVELVELRSVQDHRYVLQPLMRYNRESGMSEFTDVKPSWEQ
;
A
#
# COMPACT_ATOMS: atom_id res chain seq x y z
N GLU A 1 -7.85 11.56 19.16
CA GLU A 1 -7.97 10.19 18.58
C GLU A 1 -8.04 10.31 17.08
N GLU A 2 -7.25 9.50 16.35
CA GLU A 2 -7.27 9.49 14.89
C GLU A 2 -8.57 8.84 14.38
N ARG A 3 -9.11 9.39 13.29
CA ARG A 3 -10.21 8.77 12.55
C ARG A 3 -9.65 7.83 11.51
N LEU A 4 -9.94 6.55 11.66
CA LEU A 4 -9.60 5.51 10.70
C LEU A 4 -10.80 5.22 9.82
N VAL A 5 -10.64 5.28 8.50
CA VAL A 5 -11.65 4.78 7.57
C VAL A 5 -11.05 3.59 6.81
N ILE A 6 -11.77 2.49 6.81
CA ILE A 6 -11.39 1.26 6.13
C ILE A 6 -12.35 1.09 4.94
N ALA A 7 -11.80 0.93 3.75
CA ALA A 7 -12.54 0.66 2.52
C ALA A 7 -12.10 -0.71 1.98
N GLU A 8 -13.02 -1.66 1.88
CA GLU A 8 -12.76 -3.05 1.49
C GLU A 8 -13.75 -3.53 0.43
N GLN A 9 -13.33 -4.52 -0.36
CA GLN A 9 -14.23 -5.24 -1.26
C GLN A 9 -15.16 -6.15 -0.45
N GLU A 10 -14.61 -6.85 0.53
CA GLU A 10 -15.28 -7.71 1.48
C GLU A 10 -14.70 -7.46 2.88
N TYR A 11 -15.51 -7.60 3.92
CA TYR A 11 -15.07 -7.39 5.30
C TYR A 11 -14.06 -8.44 5.76
N GLU A 12 -12.77 -8.10 5.78
CA GLU A 12 -11.68 -8.95 6.25
C GLU A 12 -10.94 -8.36 7.44
N LEU A 13 -10.69 -7.05 7.44
CA LEU A 13 -9.87 -6.39 8.44
C LEU A 13 -10.65 -6.16 9.74
N GLN A 14 -10.11 -6.69 10.84
CA GLN A 14 -10.66 -6.50 12.18
C GLN A 14 -9.76 -5.56 12.98
N VAL A 15 -10.06 -4.27 12.93
CA VAL A 15 -9.32 -3.23 13.65
C VAL A 15 -10.12 -2.80 14.87
N ALA A 16 -9.55 -3.02 16.05
CA ALA A 16 -10.13 -2.58 17.33
C ALA A 16 -9.67 -1.13 17.63
N HIS A 17 -10.41 -0.14 17.13
CA HIS A 17 -10.13 1.26 17.37
C HIS A 17 -11.45 2.03 17.50
N PRO A 18 -11.61 2.94 18.49
CA PRO A 18 -12.88 3.61 18.76
C PRO A 18 -13.33 4.56 17.65
N GLY A 19 -12.38 5.11 16.87
CA GLY A 19 -12.66 6.02 15.75
C GLY A 19 -12.69 5.33 14.39
N VAL A 20 -12.93 4.00 14.31
CA VAL A 20 -12.95 3.29 13.04
C VAL A 20 -14.32 3.35 12.37
N VAL A 21 -14.33 3.68 11.08
CA VAL A 21 -15.47 3.53 10.17
C VAL A 21 -15.10 2.51 9.11
N ARG A 22 -15.99 1.56 8.84
CA ARG A 22 -15.82 0.54 7.80
C ARG A 22 -16.82 0.74 6.70
N LEU A 23 -16.32 0.70 5.48
CA LEU A 23 -17.10 0.79 4.25
C LEU A 23 -16.79 -0.42 3.39
N GLU A 24 -17.82 -1.08 2.91
CA GLU A 24 -17.72 -2.27 2.06
C GLU A 24 -18.28 -1.96 0.67
N ALA A 25 -17.56 -2.36 -0.36
CA ALA A 25 -18.01 -2.33 -1.74
C ALA A 25 -18.98 -3.50 -2.02
N GLY A 26 -19.63 -3.49 -3.18
CA GLY A 26 -20.61 -4.54 -3.51
C GLY A 26 -21.94 -4.34 -2.79
N GLY A 27 -22.34 -5.35 -2.01
CA GLY A 27 -23.62 -5.35 -1.32
C GLY A 27 -24.83 -5.30 -2.28
N PRO A 28 -26.06 -5.12 -1.78
CA PRO A 28 -27.26 -5.07 -2.62
C PRO A 28 -27.28 -3.89 -3.61
N ALA A 29 -26.53 -2.82 -3.32
CA ALA A 29 -26.44 -1.64 -4.17
C ALA A 29 -25.39 -1.78 -5.30
N GLY A 30 -24.55 -2.82 -5.26
CA GLY A 30 -23.53 -3.06 -6.27
C GLY A 30 -22.47 -1.97 -6.36
N LEU A 31 -22.13 -1.31 -5.22
CA LEU A 31 -21.16 -0.21 -5.20
C LEU A 31 -19.77 -0.69 -5.61
N ALA A 32 -19.13 0.04 -6.51
CA ALA A 32 -17.72 -0.20 -6.82
C ALA A 32 -16.81 0.30 -5.68
N LEU A 33 -15.63 -0.27 -5.55
CA LEU A 33 -14.64 0.19 -4.56
C LEU A 33 -14.28 1.67 -4.76
N GLU A 34 -14.31 2.18 -5.98
CA GLU A 34 -14.09 3.59 -6.28
C GLU A 34 -15.15 4.51 -5.63
N ASP A 35 -16.44 4.12 -5.66
CA ASP A 35 -17.51 4.86 -5.00
C ASP A 35 -17.33 4.89 -3.49
N VAL A 36 -16.91 3.75 -2.93
CA VAL A 36 -16.59 3.59 -1.51
C VAL A 36 -15.40 4.46 -1.10
N LEU A 37 -14.36 4.52 -1.93
CA LEU A 37 -13.20 5.37 -1.71
C LEU A 37 -13.57 6.86 -1.74
N GLU A 38 -14.44 7.28 -2.65
CA GLU A 38 -14.93 8.66 -2.65
C GLU A 38 -15.69 9.00 -1.36
N ALA A 39 -16.55 8.11 -0.90
CA ALA A 39 -17.26 8.27 0.36
C ALA A 39 -16.29 8.33 1.54
N ALA A 40 -15.29 7.45 1.58
CA ALA A 40 -14.26 7.39 2.61
C ALA A 40 -13.50 8.73 2.74
N VAL A 41 -13.06 9.31 1.63
CA VAL A 41 -12.32 10.58 1.62
C VAL A 41 -13.20 11.74 2.11
N ARG A 42 -14.50 11.75 1.76
CA ARG A 42 -15.45 12.77 2.24
C ARG A 42 -15.65 12.74 3.76
N MET A 43 -15.37 11.61 4.40
CA MET A 43 -15.41 11.49 5.87
C MET A 43 -14.22 12.12 6.56
N ARG A 44 -13.26 12.69 5.80
CA ARG A 44 -12.02 13.32 6.32
C ARG A 44 -11.28 12.40 7.29
N PRO A 45 -10.80 11.23 6.82
CA PRO A 45 -10.02 10.35 7.66
C PRO A 45 -8.64 10.96 7.96
N ASP A 46 -8.11 10.66 9.14
CA ASP A 46 -6.68 10.87 9.43
C ASP A 46 -5.85 9.80 8.72
N ARG A 47 -6.37 8.56 8.65
CA ARG A 47 -5.77 7.45 7.89
C ARG A 47 -6.85 6.70 7.12
N LEU A 48 -6.54 6.41 5.87
CA LEU A 48 -7.35 5.56 5.00
C LEU A 48 -6.67 4.20 4.88
N ILE A 49 -7.39 3.15 5.26
CA ILE A 49 -6.94 1.77 5.05
C ILE A 49 -7.78 1.23 3.90
N VAL A 50 -7.12 0.85 2.82
CA VAL A 50 -7.77 0.21 1.69
C VAL A 50 -7.38 -1.26 1.72
N GLY A 51 -8.33 -2.13 1.56
CA GLY A 51 -8.09 -3.57 1.47
C GLY A 51 -7.17 -3.92 0.31
N GLU A 52 -7.36 -5.06 -0.29
CA GLU A 52 -6.54 -5.46 -1.43
C GLU A 52 -6.69 -4.51 -2.62
N LEU A 53 -5.55 -4.11 -3.21
CA LEU A 53 -5.53 -3.41 -4.49
C LEU A 53 -5.54 -4.42 -5.63
N ASP A 54 -6.57 -4.33 -6.45
CA ASP A 54 -6.70 -5.07 -7.70
C ASP A 54 -7.19 -4.12 -8.81
N GLY A 55 -6.52 -4.20 -9.97
CA GLY A 55 -6.90 -3.45 -11.15
C GLY A 55 -6.78 -1.92 -11.06
N PRO A 56 -7.58 -1.19 -11.83
CA PRO A 56 -7.38 0.24 -12.08
C PRO A 56 -7.61 1.14 -10.87
N VAL A 57 -8.33 0.68 -9.83
CA VAL A 57 -8.57 1.45 -8.61
C VAL A 57 -7.28 1.81 -7.88
N ALA A 58 -6.21 1.05 -8.11
CA ALA A 58 -4.89 1.32 -7.51
C ALA A 58 -4.39 2.75 -7.80
N ALA A 59 -4.63 3.27 -9.00
CA ALA A 59 -4.22 4.62 -9.36
C ALA A 59 -4.92 5.68 -8.49
N SER A 60 -6.22 5.55 -8.27
CA SER A 60 -7.01 6.42 -7.40
C SER A 60 -6.55 6.38 -5.96
N VAL A 61 -6.24 5.19 -5.43
CA VAL A 61 -5.73 5.00 -4.07
C VAL A 61 -4.39 5.71 -3.91
N LEU A 62 -3.45 5.48 -4.82
CA LEU A 62 -2.12 6.10 -4.79
C LEU A 62 -2.17 7.63 -4.89
N GLN A 63 -3.07 8.19 -5.71
CA GLN A 63 -3.30 9.64 -5.78
C GLN A 63 -3.74 10.20 -4.43
N ARG A 64 -4.68 9.52 -3.75
CA ARG A 64 -5.19 9.95 -2.44
C ARG A 64 -4.11 9.84 -1.36
N PHE A 65 -3.34 8.76 -1.36
CA PHE A 65 -2.22 8.59 -0.42
C PHE A 65 -1.16 9.69 -0.57
N GLY A 66 -0.85 10.08 -1.80
CA GLY A 66 0.10 11.16 -2.10
C GLY A 66 -0.40 12.58 -1.78
N THR A 67 -1.68 12.77 -1.43
CA THR A 67 -2.30 14.08 -1.24
C THR A 67 -2.69 14.40 0.21
N GLY A 68 -1.94 13.87 1.19
CA GLY A 68 -2.09 14.28 2.60
C GLY A 68 -2.73 13.25 3.53
N LEU A 69 -2.87 12.00 3.09
CA LEU A 69 -3.30 10.88 3.93
C LEU A 69 -2.09 10.07 4.43
N ALA A 70 -1.15 10.73 5.08
CA ALA A 70 0.05 10.08 5.60
C ALA A 70 -0.29 8.96 6.59
N GLY A 71 0.44 7.82 6.50
CA GLY A 71 0.19 6.64 7.32
C GLY A 71 -1.03 5.81 6.89
N SER A 72 -1.60 6.10 5.72
CA SER A 72 -2.58 5.21 5.07
C SER A 72 -1.93 3.91 4.63
N MET A 73 -2.72 2.84 4.53
CA MET A 73 -2.24 1.50 4.24
C MET A 73 -3.09 0.80 3.21
N THR A 74 -2.47 -0.08 2.45
CA THR A 74 -3.17 -0.98 1.53
C THR A 74 -2.38 -2.28 1.36
N ILE A 75 -3.02 -3.29 0.79
CA ILE A 75 -2.43 -4.59 0.52
C ILE A 75 -2.37 -4.81 -0.99
N ILE A 76 -1.28 -5.42 -1.44
CA ILE A 76 -1.14 -5.95 -2.78
C ILE A 76 -0.43 -7.30 -2.72
N TYR A 77 -0.90 -8.27 -3.47
CA TYR A 77 -0.21 -9.55 -3.59
C TYR A 77 0.97 -9.44 -4.55
N GLY A 78 2.07 -10.09 -4.18
CA GLY A 78 3.27 -10.18 -5.00
C GLY A 78 4.24 -11.20 -4.43
N THR A 79 5.16 -11.66 -5.27
CA THR A 79 6.19 -12.65 -4.91
C THR A 79 7.47 -11.98 -4.40
N SER A 80 7.54 -10.66 -4.47
CA SER A 80 8.63 -9.82 -3.97
C SER A 80 8.20 -8.35 -3.97
N VAL A 81 8.99 -7.47 -3.35
CA VAL A 81 8.81 -6.00 -3.43
C VAL A 81 8.83 -5.52 -4.88
N ALA A 82 9.76 -6.03 -5.70
CA ALA A 82 9.85 -5.66 -7.11
C ALA A 82 8.62 -6.11 -7.93
N ASP A 83 8.13 -7.33 -7.68
CA ASP A 83 6.92 -7.84 -8.33
C ASP A 83 5.69 -7.02 -7.95
N ALA A 84 5.52 -6.68 -6.67
CA ALA A 84 4.43 -5.83 -6.21
C ALA A 84 4.44 -4.45 -6.88
N LEU A 85 5.61 -3.82 -7.02
CA LEU A 85 5.73 -2.55 -7.74
C LEU A 85 5.40 -2.67 -9.23
N ASN A 86 5.84 -3.74 -9.90
CA ASN A 86 5.49 -3.98 -11.30
C ASN A 86 3.98 -4.23 -11.49
N ARG A 87 3.33 -4.91 -10.56
CA ARG A 87 1.88 -5.10 -10.56
C ARG A 87 1.15 -3.76 -10.39
N LEU A 88 1.61 -2.90 -9.47
CA LEU A 88 1.06 -1.56 -9.30
C LEU A 88 1.20 -0.72 -10.58
N GLU A 89 2.36 -0.79 -11.27
CA GLU A 89 2.52 -0.14 -12.57
C GLU A 89 1.46 -0.63 -13.56
N SER A 90 1.25 -1.95 -13.66
CA SER A 90 0.26 -2.55 -14.53
C SER A 90 -1.16 -2.09 -14.20
N PHE A 91 -1.53 -2.08 -12.92
CA PHE A 91 -2.83 -1.61 -12.47
C PHE A 91 -3.06 -0.11 -12.78
N CYS A 92 -2.05 0.71 -12.55
CA CYS A 92 -2.12 2.13 -12.91
C CYS A 92 -2.24 2.36 -14.43
N MET A 93 -1.60 1.52 -15.25
CA MET A 93 -1.76 1.56 -16.70
C MET A 93 -3.19 1.16 -17.13
N MET A 94 -3.81 0.19 -16.46
CA MET A 94 -5.20 -0.20 -16.71
C MET A 94 -6.20 0.92 -16.44
N ALA A 95 -5.88 1.86 -15.55
CA ALA A 95 -6.72 3.03 -15.26
C ALA A 95 -6.81 4.02 -16.42
N ASN A 96 -6.00 3.84 -17.46
CA ASN A 96 -6.00 4.63 -18.70
C ASN A 96 -5.98 6.15 -18.48
N LEU A 97 -5.15 6.60 -17.55
CA LEU A 97 -5.03 8.03 -17.17
C LEU A 97 -4.29 8.88 -18.24
N GLY A 98 -3.87 8.31 -19.34
CA GLY A 98 -3.04 8.98 -20.34
C GLY A 98 -1.60 9.26 -19.88
N LEU A 99 -1.16 8.62 -18.80
CA LEU A 99 0.17 8.77 -18.23
C LEU A 99 1.15 7.76 -18.85
N GLY A 100 2.37 8.19 -19.10
CA GLY A 100 3.46 7.28 -19.45
C GLY A 100 4.02 6.56 -18.22
N LEU A 101 4.83 5.52 -18.44
CA LEU A 101 5.38 4.70 -17.36
C LEU A 101 6.21 5.53 -16.35
N ALA A 102 6.90 6.57 -16.81
CA ALA A 102 7.68 7.44 -15.93
C ALA A 102 6.79 8.24 -14.97
N GLU A 103 5.64 8.71 -15.43
CA GLU A 103 4.65 9.42 -14.63
C GLU A 103 3.97 8.46 -13.63
N ILE A 104 3.65 7.25 -14.06
CA ILE A 104 3.09 6.21 -13.20
C ILE A 104 4.06 5.86 -12.06
N ARG A 105 5.35 5.71 -12.35
CA ARG A 105 6.35 5.47 -11.31
C ARG A 105 6.43 6.59 -10.29
N ARG A 106 6.35 7.85 -10.76
CA ARG A 106 6.31 9.01 -9.84
C ARG A 106 5.04 9.01 -9.00
N LEU A 107 3.89 8.65 -9.58
CA LEU A 107 2.64 8.51 -8.86
C LEU A 107 2.75 7.46 -7.73
N ILE A 108 3.31 6.29 -8.03
CA ILE A 108 3.54 5.22 -7.06
C ILE A 108 4.47 5.71 -5.95
N ALA A 109 5.59 6.35 -6.29
CA ALA A 109 6.55 6.85 -5.31
C ALA A 109 6.02 8.02 -4.47
N ALA A 110 5.07 8.79 -4.98
CA ALA A 110 4.38 9.84 -4.21
C ALA A 110 3.35 9.26 -3.23
N GLY A 111 2.72 8.13 -3.58
CA GLY A 111 1.69 7.48 -2.76
C GLY A 111 2.25 6.50 -1.72
N LEU A 112 3.46 5.97 -1.93
CA LEU A 112 4.05 4.94 -1.07
C LEU A 112 5.39 5.39 -0.48
N GLY A 113 5.49 5.39 0.85
CA GLY A 113 6.76 5.62 1.54
C GLY A 113 7.42 4.34 2.05
N LEU A 114 6.62 3.35 2.46
CA LEU A 114 7.10 2.13 3.09
C LEU A 114 6.42 0.91 2.48
N ILE A 115 7.20 -0.14 2.23
CA ILE A 115 6.73 -1.43 1.73
C ILE A 115 7.14 -2.51 2.71
N ILE A 116 6.17 -3.28 3.17
CA ILE A 116 6.35 -4.43 4.04
C ILE A 116 6.05 -5.68 3.23
N TYR A 117 7.06 -6.52 3.01
CA TYR A 117 6.88 -7.79 2.34
C TYR A 117 6.77 -8.92 3.35
N ILE A 118 5.62 -9.60 3.32
CA ILE A 118 5.29 -10.71 4.20
C ILE A 118 5.22 -11.98 3.36
N GLU A 119 5.91 -13.02 3.80
CA GLU A 119 5.92 -14.31 3.13
C GLU A 119 5.43 -15.42 4.06
N ARG A 120 4.77 -16.42 3.47
CA ARG A 120 4.46 -17.67 4.17
C ARG A 120 5.65 -18.62 3.99
N LEU A 121 6.30 -18.94 5.09
CA LEU A 121 7.44 -19.86 5.10
C LEU A 121 7.00 -21.33 4.95
N PRO A 122 7.92 -22.25 4.62
CA PRO A 122 7.62 -23.68 4.48
C PRO A 122 7.02 -24.35 5.73
N ASP A 123 7.30 -23.81 6.91
CA ASP A 123 6.72 -24.26 8.19
C ASP A 123 5.27 -23.76 8.40
N GLY A 124 4.73 -23.01 7.44
CA GLY A 124 3.39 -22.43 7.47
C GLY A 124 3.30 -21.09 8.21
N SER A 125 4.32 -20.63 8.89
CA SER A 125 4.35 -19.34 9.56
C SER A 125 4.40 -18.18 8.55
N ARG A 126 3.81 -17.02 8.91
CA ARG A 126 3.96 -15.78 8.14
C ARG A 126 5.02 -14.91 8.80
N LYS A 127 5.99 -14.45 8.01
CA LYS A 127 7.08 -13.59 8.48
C LYS A 127 7.17 -12.34 7.61
N MET A 128 7.47 -11.22 8.24
CA MET A 128 7.96 -10.05 7.53
C MET A 128 9.38 -10.35 7.09
N VAL A 129 9.59 -10.49 5.77
CA VAL A 129 10.90 -10.87 5.21
C VAL A 129 11.68 -9.67 4.68
N GLU A 130 10.98 -8.60 4.30
CA GLU A 130 11.61 -7.33 3.95
C GLU A 130 10.78 -6.14 4.44
N LEU A 131 11.48 -5.11 4.89
CA LEU A 131 10.97 -3.78 5.13
C LEU A 131 11.80 -2.81 4.30
N VAL A 132 11.15 -2.09 3.39
CA VAL A 132 11.82 -1.24 2.41
C VAL A 132 11.18 0.14 2.37
N GLU A 133 11.99 1.19 2.45
CA GLU A 133 11.57 2.54 2.16
C GLU A 133 11.66 2.82 0.66
N LEU A 134 10.57 3.29 0.07
CA LEU A 134 10.55 3.80 -1.30
C LEU A 134 10.86 5.31 -1.28
N ARG A 135 12.09 5.69 -1.60
CA ARG A 135 12.57 7.08 -1.46
C ARG A 135 12.19 7.98 -2.62
N SER A 136 12.35 7.48 -3.84
CA SER A 136 12.17 8.30 -5.05
C SER A 136 12.18 7.43 -6.31
N VAL A 137 12.09 8.11 -7.47
CA VAL A 137 12.38 7.54 -8.79
C VAL A 137 13.52 8.32 -9.41
N GLN A 138 14.60 7.64 -9.78
CA GLN A 138 15.76 8.22 -10.48
C GLN A 138 16.07 7.35 -11.71
N ASP A 139 16.38 7.98 -12.83
CA ASP A 139 16.67 7.29 -14.09
C ASP A 139 15.64 6.21 -14.45
N HIS A 140 14.36 6.54 -14.29
CA HIS A 140 13.23 5.63 -14.50
C HIS A 140 13.24 4.38 -13.61
N ARG A 141 13.94 4.38 -12.46
CA ARG A 141 13.99 3.27 -11.51
C ARG A 141 13.60 3.72 -10.11
N TYR A 142 12.97 2.84 -9.36
CA TYR A 142 12.70 3.07 -7.94
C TYR A 142 14.01 3.05 -7.14
N VAL A 143 14.18 4.05 -6.30
CA VAL A 143 15.24 4.10 -5.29
C VAL A 143 14.68 3.49 -4.01
N LEU A 144 15.07 2.25 -3.75
CA LEU A 144 14.62 1.46 -2.62
C LEU A 144 15.72 1.41 -1.56
N GLN A 145 15.37 1.73 -0.31
CA GLN A 145 16.27 1.61 0.83
C GLN A 145 15.80 0.48 1.73
N PRO A 146 16.50 -0.65 1.78
CA PRO A 146 16.20 -1.69 2.76
C PRO A 146 16.41 -1.18 4.19
N LEU A 147 15.42 -1.43 5.05
CA LEU A 147 15.47 -1.11 6.47
C LEU A 147 15.59 -2.37 7.33
N MET A 148 15.04 -3.49 6.87
CA MET A 148 15.13 -4.78 7.52
C MET A 148 15.06 -5.92 6.50
N ARG A 149 15.78 -7.01 6.78
CA ARG A 149 15.68 -8.29 6.08
C ARG A 149 15.59 -9.44 7.07
N TYR A 150 14.83 -10.45 6.71
CA TYR A 150 14.76 -11.70 7.47
C TYR A 150 15.86 -12.65 7.00
N ASN A 151 16.71 -13.05 7.91
CA ASN A 151 17.74 -14.04 7.66
C ASN A 151 17.14 -15.44 7.85
N ARG A 152 17.06 -16.21 6.77
CA ARG A 152 16.43 -17.55 6.78
C ARG A 152 17.27 -18.60 7.49
N GLU A 153 18.59 -18.40 7.58
CA GLU A 153 19.49 -19.33 8.24
C GLU A 153 19.44 -19.17 9.77
N SER A 154 19.48 -17.94 10.25
CA SER A 154 19.40 -17.64 11.69
C SER A 154 17.98 -17.60 12.23
N GLY A 155 16.97 -17.44 11.36
CA GLY A 155 15.59 -17.24 11.77
C GLY A 155 15.30 -15.87 12.40
N MET A 156 16.20 -14.90 12.27
CA MET A 156 16.10 -13.57 12.88
C MET A 156 15.92 -12.46 11.85
N SER A 157 15.28 -11.37 12.27
CA SER A 157 15.19 -10.14 11.50
C SER A 157 16.42 -9.28 11.75
N GLU A 158 17.09 -8.88 10.69
CA GLU A 158 18.30 -8.05 10.70
C GLU A 158 17.95 -6.65 10.21
N PHE A 159 18.05 -5.65 11.08
CA PHE A 159 17.85 -4.24 10.72
C PHE A 159 19.15 -3.67 10.17
N THR A 160 18.99 -2.77 9.20
CA THR A 160 20.13 -2.02 8.65
C THR A 160 20.48 -0.84 9.57
N ASP A 161 21.73 -0.36 9.52
CA ASP A 161 22.15 0.85 10.24
C ASP A 161 21.64 2.15 9.60
N VAL A 162 20.89 2.04 8.51
CA VAL A 162 20.38 3.20 7.77
C VAL A 162 19.09 3.70 8.42
N LYS A 163 19.09 4.97 8.82
CA LYS A 163 17.89 5.63 9.30
C LYS A 163 16.93 5.92 8.15
N PRO A 164 15.62 5.71 8.37
CA PRO A 164 14.60 6.15 7.43
C PRO A 164 14.66 7.66 7.20
N SER A 165 14.16 8.12 6.04
CA SER A 165 14.21 9.55 5.69
C SER A 165 13.39 10.44 6.61
N TRP A 166 12.36 9.91 7.27
CA TRP A 166 11.53 10.64 8.25
C TRP A 166 12.19 10.81 9.63
N GLU A 167 13.35 10.20 9.87
CA GLU A 167 14.17 10.35 11.08
C GLU A 167 15.41 11.23 10.86
N GLN A 168 15.59 11.75 9.64
CA GLN A 168 16.67 12.63 9.26
C GLN A 168 16.20 14.08 9.27
#